data_5f7d3c7ec84d681e9c9007d88ae4f847
#
_entry.id   5f7d3c7ec84d681e9c9007d88ae4f847
#
_cell.length_a   1.000
_cell.length_b   1.000
_cell.length_c   1.000
_cell.angle_alpha   90.00
_cell.angle_beta   90.00
_cell.angle_gamma   90.00
#
_symmetry.space_group_name_H-M   'P 1'
#
loop_
_entity.id
_entity.type
_entity.pdbx_description
1 polymer ?
#
loop_
_entity_poly.entity_id
_entity_poly.type
_entity_poly.pdbx_seq_one_letter_code
_entity_poly.pdbx_strand_id
1 'polypeptide(L)' 'MSERLESRVGEYRNQTSKLRLLACQTRYLVSRHRLLVLADSFDKLADRVELRETALANAAD' A
#
# COMPACT_ATOMS: atom_id res chain seq x y z
N MET A 1 7.65 14.76 -12.84
CA MET A 1 6.74 13.88 -13.53
C MET A 1 5.74 13.28 -12.55
N SER A 2 4.51 13.71 -12.65
CA SER A 2 3.43 13.29 -11.76
C SER A 2 3.14 11.79 -11.82
N GLU A 3 3.42 11.17 -12.95
CA GLU A 3 3.18 9.74 -13.16
C GLU A 3 3.92 8.85 -12.17
N ARG A 4 5.11 9.25 -11.72
CA ARG A 4 5.90 8.45 -10.79
C ARG A 4 5.28 8.38 -9.40
N LEU A 5 4.68 9.47 -8.94
CA LEU A 5 4.06 9.49 -7.61
C LEU A 5 2.78 8.67 -7.60
N GLU A 6 1.96 8.82 -8.63
CA GLU A 6 0.76 8.00 -8.79
C GLU A 6 1.12 6.54 -8.92
N SER A 7 2.22 6.23 -9.64
CA SER A 7 2.72 4.89 -9.81
C SER A 7 3.12 4.25 -8.49
N ARG A 8 3.74 5.00 -7.57
CA ARG A 8 4.13 4.47 -6.25
C ARG A 8 2.94 4.08 -5.41
N VAL A 9 1.92 4.94 -5.36
CA VAL A 9 0.69 4.62 -4.63
C VAL A 9 0.04 3.38 -5.22
N GLY A 10 -0.05 3.32 -6.56
CA GLY A 10 -0.59 2.17 -7.25
C GLY A 10 0.18 0.89 -6.97
N GLU A 11 1.52 0.97 -6.94
CA GLU A 11 2.36 -0.18 -6.62
C GLU A 11 2.14 -0.68 -5.19
N TYR A 12 2.07 0.24 -4.22
CA TYR A 12 1.80 -0.14 -2.83
C TYR A 12 0.44 -0.80 -2.69
N ARG A 13 -0.58 -0.25 -3.33
CA ARG A 13 -1.92 -0.84 -3.31
C ARG A 13 -1.97 -2.20 -4.00
N ASN A 14 -1.23 -2.36 -5.10
CA ASN A 14 -1.11 -3.64 -5.78
C ASN A 14 -0.43 -4.68 -4.88
N GLN A 15 0.64 -4.30 -4.18
CA GLN A 15 1.31 -5.20 -3.24
C GLN A 15 0.38 -5.59 -2.10
N THR A 16 -0.38 -4.63 -1.57
CA THR A 16 -1.38 -4.89 -0.53
C THR A 16 -2.38 -5.94 -1.00
N SER A 17 -2.93 -5.76 -2.21
CA SER A 17 -3.91 -6.69 -2.77
C SER A 17 -3.33 -8.08 -2.98
N LYS A 18 -2.11 -8.17 -3.51
CA LYS A 18 -1.43 -9.44 -3.73
C LYS A 18 -1.17 -10.16 -2.42
N LEU A 19 -0.72 -9.42 -1.41
CA LEU A 19 -0.43 -10.01 -0.10
C LEU A 19 -1.70 -10.51 0.58
N ARG A 20 -2.80 -9.78 0.47
CA ARG A 20 -4.09 -10.21 0.98
C ARG A 20 -4.58 -11.48 0.28
N LEU A 21 -4.41 -11.55 -1.03
CA LEU A 21 -4.77 -12.73 -1.80
C LEU A 21 -3.95 -13.94 -1.38
N LEU A 22 -2.63 -13.76 -1.23
CA LEU A 22 -1.74 -14.82 -0.75
C LEU A 22 -2.13 -15.26 0.66
N ALA A 23 -2.49 -14.33 1.53
CA ALA A 23 -2.95 -14.65 2.87
C ALA A 23 -4.20 -15.52 2.85
N CYS A 24 -5.16 -15.22 1.96
CA CYS A 24 -6.37 -16.02 1.80
C CYS A 24 -6.06 -17.45 1.34
N GLN A 25 -5.02 -17.63 0.54
CA GLN A 25 -4.62 -18.92 -0.01
C GLN A 25 -3.71 -19.70 0.93
N THR A 26 -3.15 -19.05 1.94
CA THR A 26 -2.19 -19.66 2.85
C THR A 26 -2.91 -20.46 3.94
N ARG A 27 -2.51 -21.71 4.10
CA ARG A 27 -3.09 -22.59 5.12
C ARG A 27 -2.50 -22.40 6.51
N TYR A 28 -1.25 -21.93 6.58
CA TYR A 28 -0.52 -21.79 7.84
C TYR A 28 -0.87 -20.46 8.50
N LEU A 29 -1.35 -20.52 9.73
CA LEU A 29 -1.79 -19.33 10.48
C LEU A 29 -0.69 -18.30 10.66
N VAL A 30 0.53 -18.76 10.99
CA VAL A 30 1.66 -17.85 11.19
C VAL A 30 2.01 -17.11 9.91
N SER A 31 2.07 -17.82 8.79
CA SER A 31 2.37 -17.22 7.49
C SER A 31 1.26 -16.27 7.06
N ARG A 32 0.01 -16.66 7.29
CA ARG A 32 -1.14 -15.80 6.99
C ARG A 32 -1.06 -14.49 7.78
N HIS A 33 -0.77 -14.58 9.06
CA HIS A 33 -0.65 -13.41 9.92
C HIS A 33 0.46 -12.48 9.43
N ARG A 34 1.62 -13.02 9.09
CA ARG A 34 2.75 -12.24 8.58
C ARG A 34 2.39 -11.52 7.28
N LEU A 35 1.69 -12.22 6.39
CA LEU A 35 1.26 -11.62 5.12
C LEU A 35 0.27 -10.48 5.35
N LEU A 36 -0.65 -10.64 6.29
CA LEU A 36 -1.62 -9.59 6.61
C LEU A 36 -0.96 -8.38 7.27
N VAL A 37 0.02 -8.60 8.14
CA VAL A 37 0.79 -7.51 8.76
C VAL A 37 1.57 -6.75 7.70
N LEU A 38 2.18 -7.46 6.77
CA LEU A 38 2.93 -6.85 5.68
C LEU A 38 1.99 -6.06 4.75
N ALA A 39 0.84 -6.61 4.44
CA ALA A 39 -0.18 -5.92 3.62
C ALA A 39 -0.61 -4.62 4.30
N ASP A 40 -0.84 -4.65 5.60
CA ASP A 40 -1.21 -3.47 6.38
C ASP A 40 -0.11 -2.41 6.33
N SER A 41 1.15 -2.82 6.39
CA SER A 41 2.29 -1.90 6.29
C SER A 41 2.32 -1.19 4.94
N PHE A 42 2.11 -1.93 3.86
CA PHE A 42 2.04 -1.32 2.51
C PHE A 42 0.85 -0.39 2.36
N ASP A 43 -0.29 -0.76 2.94
CA ASP A 43 -1.48 0.08 2.91
C ASP A 43 -1.23 1.42 3.62
N LYS A 44 -0.58 1.38 4.78
CA LYS A 44 -0.20 2.58 5.52
C LYS A 44 0.79 3.45 4.74
N LEU A 45 1.74 2.82 4.03
CA LEU A 45 2.67 3.56 3.18
C LEU A 45 1.94 4.27 2.05
N ALA A 46 0.98 3.60 1.42
CA ALA A 46 0.17 4.22 0.37
C ALA A 46 -0.60 5.43 0.90
N ASP A 47 -1.20 5.29 2.08
CA ASP A 47 -1.94 6.38 2.72
C ASP A 47 -1.03 7.58 3.01
N ARG A 48 0.17 7.33 3.51
CA ARG A 48 1.14 8.40 3.81
C ARG A 48 1.55 9.14 2.55
N VAL A 49 1.80 8.42 1.47
CA VAL A 49 2.19 9.03 0.20
C VAL A 49 1.04 9.87 -0.36
N GLU A 50 -0.18 9.35 -0.31
CA GLU A 50 -1.35 10.10 -0.74
C GLU A 50 -1.55 11.38 0.06
N LEU A 51 -1.44 11.30 1.38
CA LEU A 51 -1.59 12.47 2.26
C LEU A 51 -0.54 13.52 1.95
N ARG A 52 0.70 13.11 1.73
CA ARG A 52 1.80 14.02 1.39
C ARG A 52 1.52 14.70 0.05
N GLU A 53 1.09 13.95 -0.95
CA GLU A 53 0.76 14.50 -2.27
C GLU A 53 -0.39 15.50 -2.18
N THR A 54 -1.43 15.17 -1.43
CA THR A 54 -2.57 16.04 -1.22
C THR A 54 -2.15 17.33 -0.51
N ALA A 55 -1.32 17.22 0.52
CA ALA A 55 -0.81 18.37 1.25
C ALA A 55 0.02 19.29 0.36
N LEU A 56 0.88 18.71 -0.49
CA LEU A 56 1.69 19.47 -1.43
C LEU A 56 0.83 20.17 -2.48
N ALA A 57 -0.18 19.49 -2.98
CA ALA A 57 -1.10 20.08 -3.95
C ALA A 57 -1.87 21.23 -3.34
N ASN A 58 -2.34 21.10 -2.11
CA ASN A 58 -3.05 22.15 -1.39
C ASN A 58 -2.13 23.32 -1.05
N ALA A 59 -0.89 23.04 -0.72
CA ALA A 59 0.09 24.09 -0.40
C ALA A 59 0.49 24.91 -1.64
N ALA A 60 0.37 24.32 -2.82
CA ALA A 60 0.70 25.00 -4.07
C ALA A 60 -0.35 26.02 -4.49
N ASP A 61 -1.53 25.94 -3.93
CA ASP A 61 -2.58 26.92 -4.15
C ASP A 61 -2.44 28.10 -3.20
#